data_580568c65c93e7f8669f85b55768b2fc
#
_entry.id   580568c65c93e7f8669f85b55768b2fc
#
_cell.length_a   1.000
_cell.length_b   1.000
_cell.length_c   1.000
_cell.angle_alpha   90.00
_cell.angle_beta   90.00
_cell.angle_gamma   90.00
#
_symmetry.space_group_name_H-M   'P 1'
#
loop_
_entity.id
_entity.type
_entity.pdbx_description
1 polymer ?
#
loop_
_entity_poly.entity_id
_entity_poly.type
_entity_poly.pdbx_seq_one_letter_code
_entity_poly.pdbx_strand_id
1 'polypeptide(L)'
;MAGILLILLGVFKLGAIIKFIPYPIIVGFTSGIAVTIFTTQIADIFGLNFGGEKVPGDFIGKWMIYFRHFDTVNWWNAVVSILSIIIIAITPRFSKKIPGSLIAIIVVTIGVYVLKTYAGIDSIDTIGDRFTIKSELPEAAIPTLNWEAIKDLFPVAITIAVLGAIESLLSATVADGVTGDKHDSNTELIAQGTANLITPLFGGIPATGAIARTMTNINNGGKTPVAGIIHAIVLLLILLFLMPLAQYIPMACLAGVLVIVSYNMSEWRTFKALLKNPKSDVTVLLITFFLTIIFDLTIAIEVGLVIACILFMRRVMETTEISVIKDEIDPNDELDIAVCEEHLIIPAGVEVYEINGPYFFGIATKFEETMAQLGDRPKVRIIRMRKVPFIDSTGIHNLTSLCKMSQKEKITIVPVSYTHLTLPTKA
;
A
#
# COMPACT_ATOMS: atom_id res chain seq x y z
N MET A 1 0.44 21.24 -1.88
CA MET A 1 -0.29 20.50 -2.94
C MET A 1 -0.82 19.17 -2.42
N ALA A 2 0.00 18.22 -1.95
CA ALA A 2 -0.46 16.93 -1.42
C ALA A 2 -1.50 17.06 -0.29
N GLY A 3 -1.34 18.01 0.64
CA GLY A 3 -2.32 18.28 1.69
C GLY A 3 -3.70 18.68 1.16
N ILE A 4 -3.75 19.51 0.10
CA ILE A 4 -5.02 19.88 -0.56
C ILE A 4 -5.69 18.65 -1.17
N LEU A 5 -4.92 17.79 -1.85
CA LEU A 5 -5.45 16.57 -2.44
C LEU A 5 -6.01 15.63 -1.37
N LEU A 6 -5.33 15.47 -0.23
CA LEU A 6 -5.82 14.69 0.91
C LEU A 6 -7.14 15.24 1.48
N ILE A 7 -7.23 16.57 1.64
CA ILE A 7 -8.49 17.22 2.09
C ILE A 7 -9.60 16.93 1.09
N LEU A 8 -9.35 17.08 -0.21
CA LEU A 8 -10.34 16.80 -1.24
C LEU A 8 -10.78 15.34 -1.21
N LEU A 9 -9.85 14.38 -1.07
CA LEU A 9 -10.20 12.97 -0.90
C LEU A 9 -11.13 12.74 0.29
N GLY A 10 -10.89 13.40 1.42
CA GLY A 10 -11.74 13.30 2.60
C GLY A 10 -13.12 13.94 2.39
N VAL A 11 -13.18 15.17 1.83
CA VAL A 11 -14.42 15.93 1.57
C VAL A 11 -15.32 15.18 0.56
N PHE A 12 -14.75 14.61 -0.49
CA PHE A 12 -15.47 13.79 -1.46
C PHE A 12 -15.80 12.37 -0.97
N LYS A 13 -15.52 12.07 0.31
CA LYS A 13 -15.79 10.77 0.93
C LYS A 13 -15.09 9.59 0.23
N LEU A 14 -13.91 9.84 -0.30
CA LEU A 14 -13.11 8.84 -1.01
C LEU A 14 -12.22 7.99 -0.08
N GLY A 15 -12.32 8.17 1.24
CA GLY A 15 -11.58 7.36 2.21
C GLY A 15 -11.84 5.84 2.10
N ALA A 16 -12.99 5.47 1.53
CA ALA A 16 -13.28 4.07 1.26
C ALA A 16 -12.47 3.47 0.09
N ILE A 17 -11.90 4.29 -0.80
CA ILE A 17 -11.15 3.82 -1.98
C ILE A 17 -9.91 3.02 -1.58
N ILE A 18 -9.31 3.34 -0.45
CA ILE A 18 -8.11 2.64 0.05
C ILE A 18 -8.40 1.17 0.36
N LYS A 19 -9.63 0.82 0.68
CA LYS A 19 -10.06 -0.58 0.85
C LYS A 19 -9.91 -1.41 -0.43
N PHE A 20 -9.79 -0.76 -1.58
CA PHE A 20 -9.57 -1.42 -2.87
C PHE A 20 -8.11 -1.66 -3.21
N ILE A 21 -7.16 -1.17 -2.39
CA ILE A 21 -5.74 -1.45 -2.60
C ILE A 21 -5.44 -2.85 -2.05
N PRO A 22 -5.06 -3.80 -2.91
CA PRO A 22 -4.76 -5.16 -2.48
C PRO A 22 -3.57 -5.21 -1.53
N TYR A 23 -3.69 -6.03 -0.48
CA TYR A 23 -2.64 -6.21 0.52
C TYR A 23 -1.25 -6.58 -0.05
N PRO A 24 -1.12 -7.38 -1.12
CA PRO A 24 0.17 -7.65 -1.76
C PRO A 24 0.90 -6.39 -2.26
N ILE A 25 0.19 -5.36 -2.72
CA ILE A 25 0.80 -4.08 -3.13
C ILE A 25 1.46 -3.42 -1.93
N ILE A 26 0.76 -3.36 -0.81
CA ILE A 26 1.24 -2.70 0.41
C ILE A 26 2.50 -3.39 0.91
N VAL A 27 2.49 -4.73 1.03
CA VAL A 27 3.65 -5.49 1.50
C VAL A 27 4.81 -5.43 0.51
N GLY A 28 4.54 -5.52 -0.79
CA GLY A 28 5.58 -5.39 -1.83
C GLY A 28 6.28 -4.04 -1.76
N PHE A 29 5.50 -2.99 -1.64
CA PHE A 29 5.93 -1.62 -1.50
C PHE A 29 6.74 -1.36 -0.21
N THR A 30 6.20 -1.70 0.97
CA THR A 30 6.90 -1.48 2.25
C THR A 30 8.21 -2.26 2.33
N SER A 31 8.23 -3.50 1.82
CA SER A 31 9.45 -4.30 1.71
C SER A 31 10.46 -3.69 0.72
N GLY A 32 9.99 -3.14 -0.41
CA GLY A 32 10.85 -2.44 -1.38
C GLY A 32 11.49 -1.18 -0.78
N ILE A 33 10.70 -0.35 -0.08
CA ILE A 33 11.23 0.81 0.66
C ILE A 33 12.27 0.38 1.69
N ALA A 34 12.01 -0.70 2.42
CA ALA A 34 12.95 -1.22 3.40
C ALA A 34 14.32 -1.53 2.78
N VAL A 35 14.35 -2.17 1.60
CA VAL A 35 15.59 -2.43 0.86
C VAL A 35 16.26 -1.13 0.41
N THR A 36 15.49 -0.15 -0.04
CA THR A 36 16.01 1.16 -0.45
C THR A 36 16.60 1.92 0.74
N ILE A 37 15.93 1.95 1.90
CA ILE A 37 16.45 2.56 3.13
C ILE A 37 17.76 1.86 3.53
N PHE A 38 17.77 0.53 3.59
CA PHE A 38 18.98 -0.23 3.90
C PHE A 38 20.14 0.14 2.95
N THR A 39 19.89 0.20 1.66
CA THR A 39 20.88 0.58 0.65
C THR A 39 21.47 1.96 0.90
N THR A 40 20.64 2.94 1.28
CA THR A 40 21.15 4.29 1.57
C THR A 40 22.04 4.36 2.81
N GLN A 41 21.91 3.42 3.75
CA GLN A 41 22.72 3.40 4.97
C GLN A 41 24.11 2.79 4.78
N ILE A 42 24.35 2.06 3.69
CA ILE A 42 25.64 1.40 3.44
C ILE A 42 26.81 2.38 3.47
N ALA A 43 26.63 3.56 2.90
CA ALA A 43 27.65 4.62 2.90
C ALA A 43 28.07 5.04 4.31
N ASP A 44 27.11 5.24 5.20
CA ASP A 44 27.35 5.71 6.56
C ASP A 44 27.80 4.57 7.50
N ILE A 45 27.32 3.34 7.27
CA ILE A 45 27.79 2.15 8.00
C ILE A 45 29.30 1.95 7.81
N PHE A 46 29.75 2.03 6.57
CA PHE A 46 31.15 1.82 6.22
C PHE A 46 31.97 3.10 6.15
N GLY A 47 31.35 4.27 6.38
CA GLY A 47 32.02 5.56 6.33
C GLY A 47 32.70 5.81 4.97
N LEU A 48 32.02 5.48 3.86
CA LEU A 48 32.57 5.59 2.51
C LEU A 48 32.78 7.05 2.14
N ASN A 49 33.97 7.34 1.59
CA ASN A 49 34.31 8.66 1.06
C ASN A 49 34.27 8.66 -0.46
N PHE A 50 33.39 9.47 -1.03
CA PHE A 50 33.17 9.53 -2.47
C PHE A 50 34.06 10.57 -3.19
N GLY A 51 35.01 11.21 -2.49
CA GLY A 51 35.92 12.18 -3.12
C GLY A 51 35.23 13.38 -3.80
N GLY A 52 34.00 13.71 -3.41
CA GLY A 52 33.19 14.77 -4.02
C GLY A 52 32.29 14.31 -5.19
N GLU A 53 32.31 13.05 -5.58
CA GLU A 53 31.32 12.50 -6.53
C GLU A 53 29.92 12.50 -5.92
N LYS A 54 28.92 12.93 -6.70
CA LYS A 54 27.54 12.88 -6.25
C LYS A 54 27.02 11.44 -6.33
N VAL A 55 26.47 10.95 -5.23
CA VAL A 55 25.80 9.64 -5.20
C VAL A 55 24.54 9.68 -6.06
N PRO A 56 24.41 8.78 -7.06
CA PRO A 56 23.21 8.71 -7.90
C PRO A 56 21.94 8.46 -7.09
N GLY A 57 20.81 8.92 -7.62
CA GLY A 57 19.51 8.69 -6.97
C GLY A 57 19.01 7.25 -7.12
N ASP A 58 19.36 6.60 -8.22
CA ASP A 58 18.91 5.27 -8.58
C ASP A 58 19.63 4.16 -7.79
N PHE A 59 18.94 3.03 -7.61
CA PHE A 59 19.43 1.89 -6.84
C PHE A 59 20.72 1.29 -7.40
N ILE A 60 20.78 1.06 -8.71
CA ILE A 60 21.93 0.43 -9.38
C ILE A 60 23.15 1.35 -9.33
N GLY A 61 22.96 2.63 -9.62
CA GLY A 61 24.03 3.63 -9.56
C GLY A 61 24.62 3.78 -8.16
N LYS A 62 23.79 3.72 -7.10
CA LYS A 62 24.26 3.70 -5.70
C LYS A 62 25.20 2.53 -5.43
N TRP A 63 24.78 1.31 -5.77
CA TRP A 63 25.61 0.13 -5.55
C TRP A 63 26.91 0.17 -6.37
N MET A 64 26.86 0.68 -7.61
CA MET A 64 28.04 0.83 -8.45
C MET A 64 29.07 1.79 -7.82
N ILE A 65 28.62 2.93 -7.29
CA ILE A 65 29.49 3.89 -6.59
C ILE A 65 30.05 3.33 -5.29
N TYR A 66 29.23 2.59 -4.52
CA TYR A 66 29.69 1.95 -3.27
C TYR A 66 30.77 0.91 -3.53
N PHE A 67 30.62 0.07 -4.54
CA PHE A 67 31.64 -0.91 -4.92
C PHE A 67 32.95 -0.23 -5.42
N ARG A 68 32.83 0.89 -6.15
CA ARG A 68 33.98 1.63 -6.64
C ARG A 68 34.81 2.24 -5.50
N HIS A 69 34.17 2.70 -4.44
CA HIS A 69 34.82 3.35 -3.30
C HIS A 69 34.91 2.45 -2.06
N PHE A 70 34.79 1.16 -2.23
CA PHE A 70 34.88 0.20 -1.11
C PHE A 70 36.26 0.13 -0.47
N ASP A 71 37.27 0.60 -1.15
CA ASP A 71 38.64 0.77 -0.64
C ASP A 71 38.76 1.88 0.42
N THR A 72 37.79 2.81 0.48
CA THR A 72 37.76 3.92 1.44
C THR A 72 37.07 3.56 2.77
N VAL A 73 36.75 2.29 3.02
CA VAL A 73 36.04 1.84 4.22
C VAL A 73 36.72 2.28 5.49
N ASN A 74 35.95 2.95 6.36
CA ASN A 74 36.35 3.28 7.71
C ASN A 74 35.81 2.24 8.73
N TRP A 75 36.69 1.39 9.22
CA TRP A 75 36.33 0.31 10.13
C TRP A 75 35.74 0.81 11.47
N TRP A 76 36.09 2.02 11.91
CA TRP A 76 35.51 2.61 13.11
C TRP A 76 34.01 2.89 12.94
N ASN A 77 33.59 3.37 11.78
CA ASN A 77 32.17 3.57 11.47
C ASN A 77 31.42 2.23 11.47
N ALA A 78 32.01 1.18 10.88
CA ALA A 78 31.40 -0.15 10.89
C ALA A 78 31.23 -0.69 12.33
N VAL A 79 32.25 -0.55 13.17
CA VAL A 79 32.16 -0.97 14.58
C VAL A 79 31.08 -0.19 15.33
N VAL A 80 31.00 1.12 15.16
CA VAL A 80 29.98 1.98 15.77
C VAL A 80 28.57 1.59 15.33
N SER A 81 28.37 1.33 14.02
CA SER A 81 27.07 0.89 13.49
C SER A 81 26.67 -0.46 14.04
N ILE A 82 27.59 -1.44 14.04
CA ILE A 82 27.33 -2.79 14.58
C ILE A 82 27.01 -2.73 16.07
N LEU A 83 27.77 -1.95 16.83
CA LEU A 83 27.52 -1.77 18.26
C LEU A 83 26.13 -1.17 18.51
N SER A 84 25.73 -0.18 17.72
CA SER A 84 24.39 0.43 17.79
C SER A 84 23.30 -0.60 17.52
N ILE A 85 23.45 -1.42 16.47
CA ILE A 85 22.52 -2.51 16.13
C ILE A 85 22.42 -3.52 17.28
N ILE A 86 23.53 -3.92 17.87
CA ILE A 86 23.57 -4.87 18.99
C ILE A 86 22.84 -4.30 20.21
N ILE A 87 23.11 -3.03 20.58
CA ILE A 87 22.43 -2.37 21.70
C ILE A 87 20.91 -2.35 21.47
N ILE A 88 20.45 -1.96 20.26
CA ILE A 88 19.03 -1.91 19.93
C ILE A 88 18.39 -3.29 20.00
N ALA A 89 19.05 -4.32 19.48
CA ALA A 89 18.54 -5.69 19.47
C ALA A 89 18.47 -6.34 20.86
N ILE A 90 19.38 -5.96 21.76
CA ILE A 90 19.46 -6.53 23.12
C ILE A 90 18.56 -5.78 24.10
N THR A 91 18.37 -4.47 23.96
CA THR A 91 17.59 -3.63 24.89
C THR A 91 16.19 -4.18 25.22
N PRO A 92 15.39 -4.72 24.30
CA PRO A 92 14.06 -5.25 24.63
C PRO A 92 14.08 -6.45 25.60
N ARG A 93 15.24 -7.11 25.76
CA ARG A 93 15.40 -8.20 26.73
C ARG A 93 15.50 -7.69 28.18
N PHE A 94 16.01 -6.47 28.37
CA PHE A 94 16.18 -5.85 29.69
C PHE A 94 15.03 -4.92 30.05
N SER A 95 14.54 -4.13 29.09
CA SER A 95 13.44 -3.20 29.32
C SER A 95 12.57 -3.05 28.07
N LYS A 96 11.27 -3.28 28.21
CA LYS A 96 10.29 -3.02 27.17
C LYS A 96 9.77 -1.58 27.17
N LYS A 97 10.07 -0.81 28.25
CA LYS A 97 9.58 0.56 28.43
C LYS A 97 10.45 1.61 27.75
N ILE A 98 11.74 1.35 27.57
CA ILE A 98 12.69 2.30 27.00
C ILE A 98 13.04 1.86 25.56
N PRO A 99 12.92 2.74 24.56
CA PRO A 99 13.29 2.41 23.18
C PRO A 99 14.80 2.12 23.08
N GLY A 100 15.16 0.98 22.48
CA GLY A 100 16.56 0.59 22.30
C GLY A 100 17.36 1.58 21.47
N SER A 101 16.71 2.24 20.49
CA SER A 101 17.34 3.28 19.68
C SER A 101 17.79 4.48 20.51
N LEU A 102 17.01 4.89 21.50
CA LEU A 102 17.38 5.99 22.41
C LEU A 102 18.62 5.65 23.22
N ILE A 103 18.65 4.42 23.79
CA ILE A 103 19.82 3.94 24.57
C ILE A 103 21.06 3.88 23.67
N ALA A 104 20.91 3.34 22.45
CA ALA A 104 22.01 3.24 21.51
C ALA A 104 22.56 4.64 21.16
N ILE A 105 21.71 5.60 20.84
CA ILE A 105 22.14 6.97 20.53
C ILE A 105 22.92 7.56 21.71
N ILE A 106 22.40 7.48 22.93
CA ILE A 106 23.08 8.08 24.12
C ILE A 106 24.39 7.39 24.37
N VAL A 107 24.41 6.06 24.49
CA VAL A 107 25.61 5.29 24.86
C VAL A 107 26.70 5.42 23.79
N VAL A 108 26.35 5.30 22.54
CA VAL A 108 27.29 5.36 21.40
C VAL A 108 27.81 6.79 21.22
N THR A 109 26.96 7.82 21.38
CA THR A 109 27.42 9.23 21.32
C THR A 109 28.43 9.52 22.41
N ILE A 110 28.16 9.11 23.65
CA ILE A 110 29.13 9.28 24.75
C ILE A 110 30.43 8.52 24.44
N GLY A 111 30.33 7.27 23.97
CA GLY A 111 31.48 6.46 23.60
C GLY A 111 32.35 7.11 22.51
N VAL A 112 31.74 7.60 21.45
CA VAL A 112 32.43 8.26 20.32
C VAL A 112 33.03 9.61 20.79
N TYR A 113 32.29 10.37 21.60
CA TYR A 113 32.82 11.60 22.17
C TYR A 113 34.12 11.37 23.02
N VAL A 114 34.11 10.34 23.84
CA VAL A 114 35.31 9.93 24.63
C VAL A 114 36.44 9.48 23.70
N LEU A 115 36.16 8.69 22.67
CA LEU A 115 37.18 8.25 21.71
C LEU A 115 37.78 9.42 20.92
N LYS A 116 36.96 10.38 20.46
CA LYS A 116 37.49 11.61 19.81
C LYS A 116 38.36 12.42 20.75
N THR A 117 37.91 12.65 22.01
CA THR A 117 38.58 13.54 22.93
C THR A 117 39.87 12.94 23.51
N TYR A 118 39.90 11.64 23.88
CA TYR A 118 40.99 11.03 24.58
C TYR A 118 41.88 10.12 23.72
N ALA A 119 41.31 9.51 22.66
CA ALA A 119 42.05 8.61 21.77
C ALA A 119 42.43 9.27 20.43
N GLY A 120 41.98 10.51 20.14
CA GLY A 120 42.32 11.24 18.92
C GLY A 120 41.78 10.60 17.66
N ILE A 121 40.67 9.87 17.74
CA ILE A 121 40.04 9.19 16.57
C ILE A 121 39.03 10.15 15.92
N ASP A 122 39.53 11.04 15.05
CA ASP A 122 38.65 12.03 14.34
C ASP A 122 37.96 11.49 13.10
N SER A 123 38.20 10.22 12.78
CA SER A 123 37.68 9.61 11.53
C SER A 123 36.19 9.25 11.55
N ILE A 124 35.48 9.45 12.67
CA ILE A 124 34.05 9.16 12.82
C ILE A 124 33.25 10.44 12.62
N ASP A 125 32.50 10.54 11.54
CA ASP A 125 31.66 11.70 11.25
C ASP A 125 30.48 11.78 12.23
N THR A 126 30.24 12.99 12.74
CA THR A 126 29.06 13.31 13.55
C THR A 126 28.08 14.19 12.76
N ILE A 127 26.86 14.40 13.28
CA ILE A 127 25.91 15.31 12.66
C ILE A 127 26.51 16.70 12.50
N GLY A 128 27.23 17.20 13.52
CA GLY A 128 27.85 18.52 13.50
C GLY A 128 28.97 18.67 12.47
N ASP A 129 29.66 17.57 12.10
CA ASP A 129 30.69 17.59 11.06
C ASP A 129 30.09 17.73 9.65
N ARG A 130 28.84 17.26 9.42
CA ARG A 130 28.16 17.29 8.11
C ARG A 130 27.11 18.38 7.99
N PHE A 131 26.45 18.76 9.07
CA PHE A 131 25.30 19.68 9.04
C PHE A 131 25.42 20.76 10.10
N THR A 132 25.10 21.99 9.72
CA THR A 132 24.90 23.10 10.67
C THR A 132 23.43 23.18 11.01
N ILE A 133 23.05 22.73 12.22
CA ILE A 133 21.66 22.75 12.67
C ILE A 133 21.50 23.91 13.67
N LYS A 134 20.60 24.83 13.35
CA LYS A 134 20.26 25.95 14.22
C LYS A 134 19.21 25.52 15.25
N SER A 135 19.41 25.93 16.50
CA SER A 135 18.44 25.71 17.59
C SER A 135 17.45 26.87 17.65
N GLU A 136 16.77 27.12 16.55
CA GLU A 136 15.81 28.22 16.39
C GLU A 136 14.45 27.68 16.02
N LEU A 137 13.40 28.44 16.37
CA LEU A 137 12.07 28.12 15.87
C LEU A 137 12.04 28.27 14.35
N PRO A 138 11.41 27.32 13.63
CA PRO A 138 11.29 27.45 12.20
C PRO A 138 10.49 28.70 11.84
N GLU A 139 11.04 29.54 10.98
CA GLU A 139 10.37 30.75 10.51
C GLU A 139 9.22 30.37 9.56
N ALA A 140 8.06 31.00 9.78
CA ALA A 140 6.93 30.82 8.91
C ALA A 140 7.18 31.52 7.56
N ALA A 141 7.23 30.76 6.48
CA ALA A 141 7.39 31.27 5.12
C ALA A 141 6.30 30.70 4.21
N ILE A 142 5.68 31.58 3.42
CA ILE A 142 4.73 31.14 2.39
C ILE A 142 5.55 30.67 1.19
N PRO A 143 5.43 29.39 0.77
CA PRO A 143 6.11 28.91 -0.42
C PRO A 143 5.69 29.72 -1.66
N THR A 144 6.66 30.12 -2.47
CA THR A 144 6.39 30.81 -3.73
C THR A 144 5.72 29.85 -4.71
N LEU A 145 4.45 30.11 -5.03
CA LEU A 145 3.69 29.31 -5.99
C LEU A 145 3.96 29.84 -7.40
N ASN A 146 4.70 29.08 -8.19
CA ASN A 146 4.87 29.32 -9.62
C ASN A 146 4.09 28.25 -10.39
N TRP A 147 3.42 28.63 -11.47
CA TRP A 147 2.62 27.73 -12.29
C TRP A 147 3.45 26.55 -12.89
N GLU A 148 4.68 26.82 -13.30
CA GLU A 148 5.60 25.79 -13.78
C GLU A 148 5.92 24.77 -12.67
N ALA A 149 6.30 25.24 -11.49
CA ALA A 149 6.56 24.36 -10.35
C ALA A 149 5.32 23.55 -9.93
N ILE A 150 4.13 24.13 -10.02
CA ILE A 150 2.88 23.40 -9.76
C ILE A 150 2.72 22.26 -10.75
N LYS A 151 2.92 22.51 -12.04
CA LYS A 151 2.78 21.50 -13.10
C LYS A 151 3.79 20.36 -12.95
N ASP A 152 5.05 20.70 -12.69
CA ASP A 152 6.13 19.72 -12.58
C ASP A 152 6.03 18.87 -11.31
N LEU A 153 5.58 19.46 -10.20
CA LEU A 153 5.43 18.77 -8.92
C LEU A 153 4.06 18.11 -8.71
N PHE A 154 3.11 18.29 -9.63
CA PHE A 154 1.76 17.75 -9.48
C PHE A 154 1.74 16.21 -9.42
N PRO A 155 2.47 15.47 -10.28
CA PRO A 155 2.56 14.00 -10.17
C PRO A 155 3.12 13.55 -8.82
N VAL A 156 4.19 14.20 -8.36
CA VAL A 156 4.80 13.94 -7.05
C VAL A 156 3.81 14.22 -5.91
N ALA A 157 3.04 15.30 -6.02
CA ALA A 157 2.02 15.64 -5.03
C ALA A 157 0.90 14.60 -4.95
N ILE A 158 0.47 14.03 -6.09
CA ILE A 158 -0.49 12.92 -6.13
C ILE A 158 0.08 11.71 -5.40
N THR A 159 1.33 11.36 -5.69
CA THR A 159 2.01 10.23 -5.04
C THR A 159 2.07 10.40 -3.53
N ILE A 160 2.52 11.56 -3.05
CA ILE A 160 2.60 11.86 -1.62
C ILE A 160 1.21 11.81 -0.99
N ALA A 161 0.17 12.31 -1.67
CA ALA A 161 -1.20 12.25 -1.18
C ALA A 161 -1.72 10.82 -1.08
N VAL A 162 -1.51 9.99 -2.11
CA VAL A 162 -1.93 8.59 -2.12
C VAL A 162 -1.20 7.80 -1.04
N LEU A 163 0.12 7.98 -0.92
CA LEU A 163 0.92 7.34 0.13
C LEU A 163 0.49 7.75 1.52
N GLY A 164 0.36 9.05 1.77
CA GLY A 164 -0.08 9.58 3.05
C GLY A 164 -1.46 9.05 3.43
N ALA A 165 -2.37 8.96 2.44
CA ALA A 165 -3.69 8.38 2.63
C ALA A 165 -3.61 6.89 3.00
N ILE A 166 -2.83 6.09 2.25
CA ILE A 166 -2.68 4.64 2.50
C ILE A 166 -2.10 4.39 3.89
N GLU A 167 -0.97 5.00 4.22
CA GLU A 167 -0.29 4.76 5.49
C GLU A 167 -1.10 5.23 6.69
N SER A 168 -1.73 6.43 6.60
CA SER A 168 -2.56 6.96 7.68
C SER A 168 -3.77 6.07 7.95
N LEU A 169 -4.51 5.69 6.91
CA LEU A 169 -5.70 4.85 7.06
C LEU A 169 -5.36 3.39 7.41
N LEU A 170 -4.23 2.86 6.96
CA LEU A 170 -3.74 1.57 7.45
C LEU A 170 -3.39 1.63 8.93
N SER A 171 -2.69 2.67 9.37
CA SER A 171 -2.37 2.88 10.78
C SER A 171 -3.63 2.96 11.63
N ALA A 172 -4.65 3.69 11.17
CA ALA A 172 -5.94 3.81 11.82
C ALA A 172 -6.68 2.45 11.86
N THR A 173 -6.69 1.71 10.74
CA THR A 173 -7.35 0.39 10.67
C THR A 173 -6.70 -0.64 11.61
N VAL A 174 -5.37 -0.64 11.69
CA VAL A 174 -4.63 -1.52 12.62
C VAL A 174 -4.92 -1.12 14.06
N ALA A 175 -5.01 0.18 14.35
CA ALA A 175 -5.39 0.69 15.67
C ALA A 175 -6.81 0.23 16.05
N ASP A 176 -7.78 0.35 15.15
CA ASP A 176 -9.16 -0.14 15.35
C ASP A 176 -9.19 -1.62 15.73
N GLY A 177 -8.41 -2.44 15.03
CA GLY A 177 -8.33 -3.88 15.29
C GLY A 177 -7.82 -4.23 16.69
N VAL A 178 -7.03 -3.35 17.32
CA VAL A 178 -6.45 -3.58 18.65
C VAL A 178 -7.29 -2.92 19.74
N THR A 179 -7.83 -1.73 19.48
CA THR A 179 -8.63 -0.97 20.48
C THR A 179 -10.09 -1.42 20.52
N GLY A 180 -10.59 -1.98 19.42
CA GLY A 180 -12.03 -2.29 19.24
C GLY A 180 -12.87 -1.08 18.85
N ASP A 181 -12.26 0.09 18.66
CA ASP A 181 -12.92 1.32 18.22
C ASP A 181 -13.02 1.35 16.67
N LYS A 182 -13.69 2.36 16.14
CA LYS A 182 -13.77 2.60 14.68
C LYS A 182 -13.41 4.03 14.37
N HIS A 183 -12.46 4.22 13.46
CA HIS A 183 -12.11 5.55 12.96
C HIS A 183 -13.02 5.99 11.81
N ASP A 184 -13.13 7.30 11.60
CA ASP A 184 -13.72 7.88 10.38
C ASP A 184 -12.60 8.16 9.36
N SER A 185 -12.55 7.34 8.31
CA SER A 185 -11.53 7.42 7.26
C SER A 185 -11.52 8.78 6.54
N ASN A 186 -12.67 9.45 6.39
CA ASN A 186 -12.73 10.73 5.69
C ASN A 186 -12.21 11.87 6.58
N THR A 187 -12.57 11.84 7.86
CA THR A 187 -12.05 12.79 8.86
C THR A 187 -10.54 12.64 9.03
N GLU A 188 -10.04 11.41 9.05
CA GLU A 188 -8.59 11.12 9.09
C GLU A 188 -7.85 11.73 7.89
N LEU A 189 -8.38 11.59 6.66
CA LEU A 189 -7.80 12.19 5.46
C LEU A 189 -7.81 13.72 5.51
N ILE A 190 -8.88 14.33 6.02
CA ILE A 190 -8.95 15.80 6.19
C ILE A 190 -7.91 16.26 7.21
N ALA A 191 -7.79 15.57 8.33
CA ALA A 191 -6.81 15.87 9.37
C ALA A 191 -5.37 15.75 8.85
N GLN A 192 -5.06 14.65 8.17
CA GLN A 192 -3.77 14.40 7.54
C GLN A 192 -3.45 15.43 6.45
N GLY A 193 -4.46 15.80 5.65
CA GLY A 193 -4.34 16.83 4.63
C GLY A 193 -4.09 18.21 5.23
N THR A 194 -4.78 18.56 6.32
CA THR A 194 -4.58 19.82 7.05
C THR A 194 -3.18 19.91 7.63
N ALA A 195 -2.68 18.82 8.24
CA ALA A 195 -1.31 18.75 8.74
C ALA A 195 -0.29 19.00 7.61
N ASN A 196 -0.44 18.32 6.46
CA ASN A 196 0.44 18.48 5.29
C ASN A 196 0.27 19.82 4.54
N LEU A 197 -0.79 20.55 4.79
CA LEU A 197 -0.97 21.92 4.28
C LEU A 197 -0.19 22.95 5.14
N ILE A 198 -0.19 22.75 6.46
CA ILE A 198 0.42 23.67 7.42
C ILE A 198 1.93 23.43 7.53
N THR A 199 2.38 22.17 7.53
CA THR A 199 3.79 21.79 7.73
C THR A 199 4.78 22.54 6.81
N PRO A 200 4.53 22.70 5.50
CA PRO A 200 5.44 23.42 4.60
C PRO A 200 5.58 24.92 4.91
N LEU A 201 4.59 25.53 5.58
CA LEU A 201 4.67 26.93 5.99
C LEU A 201 5.80 27.16 7.02
N PHE A 202 6.20 26.13 7.73
CA PHE A 202 7.31 26.14 8.69
C PHE A 202 8.53 25.37 8.17
N GLY A 203 8.66 25.22 6.84
CA GLY A 203 9.78 24.53 6.20
C GLY A 203 9.83 23.02 6.44
N GLY A 204 8.73 22.42 6.92
CA GLY A 204 8.65 20.98 7.16
C GLY A 204 8.36 20.18 5.88
N ILE A 205 8.72 18.89 5.91
CA ILE A 205 8.45 17.94 4.85
C ILE A 205 7.09 17.25 5.07
N PRO A 206 6.47 16.65 4.02
CA PRO A 206 5.24 15.89 4.17
C PRO A 206 5.37 14.77 5.20
N ALA A 207 4.31 14.56 5.99
CA ALA A 207 4.26 13.58 7.05
C ALA A 207 2.99 12.73 6.95
N THR A 208 3.02 11.52 7.52
CA THR A 208 1.89 10.61 7.58
C THR A 208 1.86 9.84 8.89
N GLY A 209 0.77 9.10 9.14
CA GLY A 209 0.67 8.17 10.24
C GLY A 209 1.69 7.03 10.12
N ALA A 210 2.16 6.51 11.26
CA ALA A 210 3.11 5.41 11.28
C ALA A 210 2.56 4.26 12.13
N ILE A 211 2.31 3.10 11.51
CA ILE A 211 1.71 1.92 12.15
C ILE A 211 2.48 1.53 13.42
N ALA A 212 3.80 1.34 13.32
CA ALA A 212 4.63 0.91 14.44
C ALA A 212 4.60 1.88 15.63
N ARG A 213 4.59 3.20 15.36
CA ARG A 213 4.52 4.23 16.42
C ARG A 213 3.15 4.31 17.05
N THR A 214 2.09 4.21 16.25
CA THR A 214 0.71 4.15 16.71
C THR A 214 0.50 2.93 17.62
N MET A 215 0.97 1.76 17.20
CA MET A 215 0.90 0.54 18.01
C MET A 215 1.71 0.64 19.31
N THR A 216 2.89 1.25 19.26
CA THR A 216 3.70 1.50 20.46
C THR A 216 2.96 2.39 21.44
N ASN A 217 2.31 3.46 20.97
CA ASN A 217 1.51 4.36 21.79
C ASN A 217 0.33 3.63 22.46
N ILE A 218 -0.44 2.85 21.69
CA ILE A 218 -1.57 2.06 22.18
C ILE A 218 -1.11 1.03 23.23
N ASN A 219 -0.05 0.28 22.94
CA ASN A 219 0.48 -0.74 23.84
C ASN A 219 1.01 -0.15 25.17
N ASN A 220 1.40 1.13 25.18
CA ASN A 220 1.79 1.86 26.38
C ASN A 220 0.63 2.65 27.03
N GLY A 221 -0.62 2.43 26.61
CA GLY A 221 -1.82 2.97 27.23
C GLY A 221 -2.29 4.31 26.64
N GLY A 222 -1.75 4.76 25.52
CA GLY A 222 -2.23 5.94 24.81
C GLY A 222 -3.61 5.70 24.20
N LYS A 223 -4.59 6.53 24.57
CA LYS A 223 -6.00 6.39 24.11
C LYS A 223 -6.55 7.64 23.46
N THR A 224 -5.81 8.75 23.49
CA THR A 224 -6.33 10.05 23.06
C THR A 224 -5.31 10.79 22.19
N PRO A 225 -5.76 11.78 21.38
CA PRO A 225 -4.87 12.65 20.59
C PRO A 225 -3.86 13.45 21.43
N VAL A 226 -4.11 13.57 22.75
CA VAL A 226 -3.21 14.28 23.69
C VAL A 226 -1.79 13.69 23.66
N ALA A 227 -1.66 12.36 23.49
CA ALA A 227 -0.35 11.73 23.36
C ALA A 227 0.45 12.28 22.15
N GLY A 228 -0.22 12.52 21.01
CA GLY A 228 0.40 13.14 19.84
C GLY A 228 0.79 14.61 20.05
N ILE A 229 -0.04 15.37 20.76
CA ILE A 229 0.25 16.77 21.12
C ILE A 229 1.48 16.84 22.04
N ILE A 230 1.53 16.00 23.07
CA ILE A 230 2.69 15.93 24.00
C ILE A 230 3.95 15.52 23.22
N HIS A 231 3.84 14.54 22.30
CA HIS A 231 4.96 14.15 21.45
C HIS A 231 5.51 15.33 20.64
N ALA A 232 4.63 16.13 20.01
CA ALA A 232 5.04 17.31 19.26
C ALA A 232 5.72 18.36 20.14
N ILE A 233 5.18 18.62 21.33
CA ILE A 233 5.77 19.54 22.30
C ILE A 233 7.17 19.06 22.75
N VAL A 234 7.32 17.77 23.06
CA VAL A 234 8.61 17.20 23.46
C VAL A 234 9.64 17.31 22.32
N LEU A 235 9.24 17.07 21.07
CA LEU A 235 10.14 17.28 19.91
C LEU A 235 10.56 18.74 19.76
N LEU A 236 9.63 19.67 19.98
CA LEU A 236 9.95 21.10 19.97
C LEU A 236 10.95 21.47 21.07
N LEU A 237 10.77 20.94 22.28
CA LEU A 237 11.71 21.15 23.38
C LEU A 237 13.09 20.55 23.08
N ILE A 238 13.15 19.38 22.44
CA ILE A 238 14.39 18.75 21.99
C ILE A 238 15.08 19.67 20.96
N LEU A 239 14.35 20.20 20.00
CA LEU A 239 14.88 21.12 18.99
C LEU A 239 15.49 22.38 19.64
N LEU A 240 14.80 22.98 20.62
CA LEU A 240 15.23 24.22 21.22
C LEU A 240 16.38 24.06 22.22
N PHE A 241 16.38 22.99 23.02
CA PHE A 241 17.30 22.84 24.14
C PHE A 241 18.36 21.73 23.96
N LEU A 242 18.03 20.63 23.26
CA LEU A 242 18.90 19.48 23.11
C LEU A 242 19.64 19.42 21.78
N MET A 243 19.34 20.33 20.84
CA MET A 243 19.97 20.36 19.53
C MET A 243 21.50 20.53 19.59
N PRO A 244 22.06 21.36 20.48
CA PRO A 244 23.52 21.46 20.67
C PRO A 244 24.18 20.13 21.07
N LEU A 245 23.43 19.24 21.73
CA LEU A 245 23.91 17.89 22.04
C LEU A 245 23.78 16.94 20.86
N ALA A 246 22.78 17.12 20.01
CA ALA A 246 22.54 16.28 18.84
C ALA A 246 23.68 16.35 17.80
N GLN A 247 24.43 17.46 17.75
CA GLN A 247 25.58 17.59 16.85
C GLN A 247 26.68 16.53 17.09
N TYR A 248 26.78 15.98 18.31
CA TYR A 248 27.78 14.96 18.67
C TYR A 248 27.34 13.54 18.27
N ILE A 249 26.11 13.33 17.81
CA ILE A 249 25.61 12.01 17.42
C ILE A 249 26.36 11.51 16.17
N PRO A 250 26.99 10.32 16.21
CA PRO A 250 27.69 9.77 15.07
C PRO A 250 26.73 9.37 13.95
N MET A 251 27.06 9.69 12.70
CA MET A 251 26.28 9.26 11.52
C MET A 251 26.16 7.74 11.43
N ALA A 252 27.23 7.03 11.76
CA ALA A 252 27.27 5.57 11.82
C ALA A 252 26.26 4.98 12.84
N CYS A 253 26.01 5.67 13.96
CA CYS A 253 24.99 5.26 14.93
C CYS A 253 23.59 5.41 14.35
N LEU A 254 23.29 6.51 13.67
CA LEU A 254 22.01 6.74 13.01
C LEU A 254 21.77 5.71 11.89
N ALA A 255 22.83 5.38 11.14
CA ALA A 255 22.77 4.32 10.13
C ALA A 255 22.41 2.98 10.77
N GLY A 256 23.00 2.61 11.90
CA GLY A 256 22.62 1.41 12.66
C GLY A 256 21.16 1.41 13.11
N VAL A 257 20.63 2.55 13.56
CA VAL A 257 19.21 2.71 13.89
C VAL A 257 18.34 2.48 12.65
N LEU A 258 18.68 3.09 11.51
CA LEU A 258 17.90 2.96 10.28
C LEU A 258 17.96 1.56 9.67
N VAL A 259 19.04 0.81 9.88
CA VAL A 259 19.10 -0.63 9.52
C VAL A 259 18.05 -1.44 10.29
N ILE A 260 17.92 -1.20 11.59
CA ILE A 260 16.87 -1.88 12.39
C ILE A 260 15.47 -1.44 11.96
N VAL A 261 15.28 -0.16 11.66
CA VAL A 261 14.00 0.34 11.12
C VAL A 261 13.67 -0.33 9.79
N SER A 262 14.64 -0.41 8.87
CA SER A 262 14.51 -1.11 7.59
C SER A 262 14.15 -2.58 7.78
N TYR A 263 14.83 -3.30 8.67
CA TYR A 263 14.52 -4.69 9.00
C TYR A 263 13.08 -4.85 9.50
N ASN A 264 12.63 -3.99 10.41
CA ASN A 264 11.27 -4.03 10.93
C ASN A 264 10.21 -3.68 9.86
N MET A 265 10.53 -2.71 8.99
CA MET A 265 9.66 -2.30 7.88
C MET A 265 9.55 -3.34 6.77
N SER A 266 10.56 -4.18 6.61
CA SER A 266 10.59 -5.18 5.53
C SER A 266 9.49 -6.22 5.64
N GLU A 267 8.93 -6.42 6.86
CA GLU A 267 7.93 -7.46 7.14
C GLU A 267 8.24 -8.80 6.44
N TRP A 268 9.52 -9.17 6.39
CA TRP A 268 10.01 -10.30 5.60
C TRP A 268 9.25 -11.62 5.84
N ARG A 269 8.68 -11.79 7.05
CA ARG A 269 7.86 -12.97 7.39
C ARG A 269 6.53 -12.94 6.62
N THR A 270 5.88 -11.79 6.57
CA THR A 270 4.64 -11.55 5.81
C THR A 270 4.91 -11.67 4.31
N PHE A 271 6.01 -11.08 3.83
CA PHE A 271 6.44 -11.22 2.43
C PHE A 271 6.63 -12.69 2.04
N LYS A 272 7.35 -13.46 2.85
CA LYS A 272 7.55 -14.90 2.64
C LYS A 272 6.25 -15.70 2.70
N ALA A 273 5.32 -15.33 3.57
CA ALA A 273 4.01 -15.97 3.66
C ALA A 273 3.18 -15.71 2.38
N LEU A 274 3.19 -14.49 1.87
CA LEU A 274 2.47 -14.11 0.65
C LEU A 274 2.99 -14.82 -0.61
N LEU A 275 4.27 -15.22 -0.66
CA LEU A 275 4.82 -16.02 -1.77
C LEU A 275 4.14 -17.39 -1.93
N LYS A 276 3.39 -17.85 -0.93
CA LYS A 276 2.62 -19.10 -0.98
C LYS A 276 1.18 -18.90 -1.44
N ASN A 277 0.76 -17.66 -1.62
CA ASN A 277 -0.58 -17.27 -2.06
C ASN A 277 -0.80 -17.57 -3.56
N PRO A 278 -2.01 -17.40 -4.09
CA PRO A 278 -2.29 -17.54 -5.51
C PRO A 278 -1.32 -16.75 -6.39
N LYS A 279 -0.98 -17.31 -7.55
CA LYS A 279 0.03 -16.74 -8.46
C LYS A 279 -0.24 -15.28 -8.84
N SER A 280 -1.51 -14.86 -8.93
CA SER A 280 -1.90 -13.47 -9.18
C SER A 280 -1.36 -12.53 -8.10
N ASP A 281 -1.55 -12.88 -6.83
CA ASP A 281 -1.16 -12.05 -5.69
C ASP A 281 0.37 -12.01 -5.56
N VAL A 282 1.04 -13.14 -5.82
CA VAL A 282 2.52 -13.22 -5.87
C VAL A 282 3.08 -12.34 -6.98
N THR A 283 2.44 -12.33 -8.15
CA THR A 283 2.88 -11.48 -9.27
C THR A 283 2.79 -10.01 -8.92
N VAL A 284 1.67 -9.57 -8.34
CA VAL A 284 1.49 -8.18 -7.88
C VAL A 284 2.54 -7.82 -6.83
N LEU A 285 2.73 -8.68 -5.82
CA LEU A 285 3.74 -8.50 -4.76
C LEU A 285 5.13 -8.26 -5.33
N LEU A 286 5.60 -9.17 -6.20
CA LEU A 286 6.95 -9.12 -6.77
C LEU A 286 7.14 -7.93 -7.70
N ILE A 287 6.17 -7.65 -8.57
CA ILE A 287 6.25 -6.50 -9.48
C ILE A 287 6.33 -5.20 -8.67
N THR A 288 5.45 -5.01 -7.70
CA THR A 288 5.47 -3.82 -6.85
C THR A 288 6.79 -3.71 -6.09
N PHE A 289 7.29 -4.81 -5.53
CA PHE A 289 8.58 -4.85 -4.82
C PHE A 289 9.74 -4.41 -5.71
N PHE A 290 9.91 -5.02 -6.88
CA PHE A 290 11.01 -4.69 -7.78
C PHE A 290 10.90 -3.29 -8.38
N LEU A 291 9.69 -2.84 -8.73
CA LEU A 291 9.48 -1.49 -9.22
C LEU A 291 9.81 -0.44 -8.17
N THR A 292 9.49 -0.70 -6.89
CA THR A 292 9.84 0.21 -5.79
C THR A 292 11.35 0.34 -5.60
N ILE A 293 12.12 -0.72 -5.85
CA ILE A 293 13.57 -0.71 -5.70
C ILE A 293 14.26 -0.06 -6.90
N ILE A 294 13.83 -0.40 -8.13
CA ILE A 294 14.54 -0.05 -9.37
C ILE A 294 14.18 1.35 -9.86
N PHE A 295 12.90 1.69 -9.81
CA PHE A 295 12.40 2.98 -10.25
C PHE A 295 12.13 3.89 -9.06
N ASP A 296 10.91 4.33 -8.93
CA ASP A 296 10.45 5.09 -7.79
C ASP A 296 9.11 4.54 -7.29
N LEU A 297 8.73 5.08 -6.15
CA LEU A 297 7.52 4.73 -5.45
C LEU A 297 6.23 5.00 -6.25
N THR A 298 6.22 6.07 -7.04
CA THR A 298 5.08 6.50 -7.84
C THR A 298 4.74 5.43 -8.87
N ILE A 299 5.75 5.07 -9.68
CA ILE A 299 5.63 4.06 -10.73
C ILE A 299 5.23 2.71 -10.13
N ALA A 300 5.81 2.34 -8.98
CA ALA A 300 5.51 1.07 -8.34
C ALA A 300 4.03 0.94 -7.93
N ILE A 301 3.45 2.00 -7.36
CA ILE A 301 2.04 2.01 -6.95
C ILE A 301 1.11 2.05 -8.16
N GLU A 302 1.38 2.93 -9.12
CA GLU A 302 0.54 3.08 -10.32
C GLU A 302 0.47 1.78 -11.11
N VAL A 303 1.63 1.21 -11.45
CA VAL A 303 1.71 -0.05 -12.20
C VAL A 303 1.18 -1.22 -11.36
N GLY A 304 1.53 -1.28 -10.07
CA GLY A 304 1.04 -2.32 -9.16
C GLY A 304 -0.48 -2.34 -9.08
N LEU A 305 -1.11 -1.17 -8.96
CA LEU A 305 -2.57 -1.04 -8.91
C LEU A 305 -3.22 -1.45 -10.22
N VAL A 306 -2.69 -1.02 -11.36
CA VAL A 306 -3.21 -1.40 -12.69
C VAL A 306 -3.14 -2.92 -12.87
N ILE A 307 -2.01 -3.53 -12.58
CA ILE A 307 -1.83 -4.99 -12.67
C ILE A 307 -2.78 -5.72 -11.72
N ALA A 308 -2.91 -5.24 -10.49
CA ALA A 308 -3.83 -5.84 -9.51
C ALA A 308 -5.28 -5.79 -10.00
N CYS A 309 -5.73 -4.67 -10.56
CA CYS A 309 -7.06 -4.54 -11.15
C CYS A 309 -7.28 -5.52 -12.32
N ILE A 310 -6.29 -5.65 -13.22
CA ILE A 310 -6.37 -6.58 -14.36
C ILE A 310 -6.45 -8.04 -13.85
N LEU A 311 -5.59 -8.43 -12.92
CA LEU A 311 -5.58 -9.79 -12.38
C LEU A 311 -6.83 -10.09 -11.54
N PHE A 312 -7.36 -9.09 -10.82
CA PHE A 312 -8.64 -9.22 -10.13
C PHE A 312 -9.79 -9.45 -11.10
N MET A 313 -9.89 -8.65 -12.17
CA MET A 313 -10.90 -8.84 -13.21
C MET A 313 -10.80 -10.24 -13.82
N ARG A 314 -9.59 -10.69 -14.15
CA ARG A 314 -9.36 -12.04 -14.65
C ARG A 314 -9.86 -13.11 -13.67
N ARG A 315 -9.55 -12.96 -12.38
CA ARG A 315 -9.99 -13.89 -11.33
C ARG A 315 -11.53 -13.94 -11.23
N VAL A 316 -12.18 -12.78 -11.31
CA VAL A 316 -13.66 -12.69 -11.31
C VAL A 316 -14.24 -13.41 -12.54
N MET A 317 -13.60 -13.26 -13.73
CA MET A 317 -14.02 -13.99 -14.93
C MET A 317 -13.85 -15.52 -14.78
N GLU A 318 -12.76 -15.97 -14.18
CA GLU A 318 -12.49 -17.39 -13.93
C GLU A 318 -13.46 -18.02 -12.91
N THR A 319 -13.99 -17.23 -11.97
CA THR A 319 -14.96 -17.71 -10.96
C THR A 319 -16.41 -17.68 -11.45
N THR A 320 -16.71 -17.00 -12.56
CA THR A 320 -18.04 -17.03 -13.14
C THR A 320 -18.22 -18.28 -14.00
N GLU A 321 -19.15 -19.09 -13.61
CA GLU A 321 -19.49 -20.35 -14.28
C GLU A 321 -20.77 -20.22 -15.09
N ILE A 322 -20.76 -20.75 -16.32
CA ILE A 322 -21.93 -20.89 -17.15
C ILE A 322 -22.16 -22.37 -17.34
N SER A 323 -23.22 -22.86 -16.74
CA SER A 323 -23.58 -24.27 -16.81
C SER A 323 -24.80 -24.47 -17.71
N VAL A 324 -24.82 -25.59 -18.45
CA VAL A 324 -25.95 -26.00 -19.27
C VAL A 324 -26.59 -27.19 -18.57
N ILE A 325 -27.84 -27.02 -18.20
CA ILE A 325 -28.65 -28.05 -17.54
C ILE A 325 -29.40 -28.80 -18.61
N LYS A 326 -29.12 -30.09 -18.82
CA LYS A 326 -29.66 -30.87 -19.93
C LYS A 326 -30.85 -31.76 -19.57
N ASP A 327 -30.83 -32.35 -18.38
CA ASP A 327 -31.75 -33.44 -18.04
C ASP A 327 -32.74 -33.09 -16.92
N GLU A 328 -32.28 -32.52 -15.82
CA GLU A 328 -33.10 -32.30 -14.63
C GLU A 328 -32.70 -31.04 -13.90
N ILE A 329 -33.65 -30.28 -13.41
CA ILE A 329 -33.39 -29.09 -12.55
C ILE A 329 -33.66 -29.53 -11.12
N ASP A 330 -32.64 -29.50 -10.25
CA ASP A 330 -32.80 -29.70 -8.81
C ASP A 330 -33.45 -28.44 -8.20
N PRO A 331 -34.68 -28.52 -7.67
CA PRO A 331 -35.35 -27.41 -7.02
C PRO A 331 -34.79 -27.11 -5.65
N ASN A 332 -34.01 -28.05 -5.02
CA ASN A 332 -33.47 -27.94 -3.67
C ASN A 332 -32.07 -27.32 -3.59
N ASP A 333 -31.55 -26.75 -4.68
CA ASP A 333 -30.29 -25.98 -4.64
C ASP A 333 -30.43 -24.83 -3.62
N GLU A 334 -29.78 -24.93 -2.50
CA GLU A 334 -29.77 -24.36 -1.14
C GLU A 334 -30.39 -22.95 -0.87
N LEU A 335 -31.06 -22.32 -1.80
CA LEU A 335 -31.55 -20.93 -1.65
C LEU A 335 -33.07 -20.72 -1.73
N ASP A 336 -33.87 -21.78 -1.94
CA ASP A 336 -35.33 -21.67 -1.92
C ASP A 336 -36.01 -22.68 -0.98
N ILE A 337 -36.17 -22.28 0.26
CA ILE A 337 -36.92 -23.03 1.28
C ILE A 337 -38.45 -23.04 1.01
N ALA A 338 -38.91 -22.56 -0.12
CA ALA A 338 -40.34 -22.24 -0.25
C ALA A 338 -41.12 -22.94 -1.33
N VAL A 339 -40.62 -23.79 -2.22
CA VAL A 339 -41.49 -24.43 -3.22
C VAL A 339 -41.06 -25.83 -3.64
N CYS A 340 -41.85 -26.82 -3.26
CA CYS A 340 -42.21 -28.09 -3.91
C CYS A 340 -41.14 -29.07 -4.36
N GLU A 341 -41.25 -30.27 -3.82
CA GLU A 341 -40.56 -31.55 -4.06
C GLU A 341 -40.81 -32.13 -5.50
N GLU A 342 -40.92 -31.34 -6.53
CA GLU A 342 -41.09 -31.87 -7.89
C GLU A 342 -39.81 -31.66 -8.71
N HIS A 343 -39.16 -32.76 -9.07
CA HIS A 343 -38.08 -32.77 -10.07
C HIS A 343 -38.63 -32.28 -11.41
N LEU A 344 -38.13 -31.14 -11.87
CA LEU A 344 -38.54 -30.54 -13.14
C LEU A 344 -37.76 -31.16 -14.30
N ILE A 345 -38.40 -32.04 -15.06
CA ILE A 345 -37.80 -32.64 -16.24
C ILE A 345 -37.83 -31.61 -17.39
N ILE A 346 -36.68 -31.39 -18.03
CA ILE A 346 -36.56 -30.47 -19.15
C ILE A 346 -37.15 -31.11 -20.40
N PRO A 347 -38.18 -30.50 -21.04
CA PRO A 347 -38.77 -31.05 -22.25
C PRO A 347 -37.80 -31.08 -23.44
N ALA A 348 -37.95 -32.02 -24.36
CA ALA A 348 -37.17 -32.10 -25.59
C ALA A 348 -37.31 -30.79 -26.42
N GLY A 349 -36.18 -30.19 -26.82
CA GLY A 349 -36.11 -28.93 -27.55
C GLY A 349 -36.06 -27.68 -26.67
N VAL A 350 -35.91 -27.83 -25.35
CA VAL A 350 -35.64 -26.75 -24.40
C VAL A 350 -34.20 -26.88 -23.90
N GLU A 351 -33.43 -25.78 -23.89
CA GLU A 351 -32.13 -25.67 -23.28
C GLU A 351 -32.20 -24.71 -22.10
N VAL A 352 -31.56 -25.07 -21.00
CA VAL A 352 -31.51 -24.23 -19.80
C VAL A 352 -30.05 -23.86 -19.51
N TYR A 353 -29.78 -22.56 -19.51
CA TYR A 353 -28.47 -22.01 -19.12
C TYR A 353 -28.57 -21.38 -17.74
N GLU A 354 -27.66 -21.69 -16.88
CA GLU A 354 -27.53 -21.02 -15.60
C GLU A 354 -26.21 -20.23 -15.55
N ILE A 355 -26.30 -18.95 -15.20
CA ILE A 355 -25.16 -18.06 -15.03
C ILE A 355 -24.92 -17.88 -13.54
N ASN A 356 -23.78 -18.37 -13.06
CA ASN A 356 -23.33 -18.26 -11.67
C ASN A 356 -22.22 -17.22 -11.56
N GLY A 357 -22.53 -16.03 -11.05
CA GLY A 357 -21.59 -14.94 -10.89
C GLY A 357 -21.95 -13.68 -11.65
N PRO A 358 -21.13 -12.62 -11.56
CA PRO A 358 -21.43 -11.34 -12.21
C PRO A 358 -21.37 -11.47 -13.75
N TYR A 359 -22.35 -10.87 -14.45
CA TYR A 359 -22.43 -10.89 -15.91
C TYR A 359 -22.02 -9.53 -16.48
N PHE A 360 -20.77 -9.44 -16.94
CA PHE A 360 -20.15 -8.20 -17.41
C PHE A 360 -19.29 -8.47 -18.67
N PHE A 361 -18.66 -7.42 -19.22
CA PHE A 361 -17.94 -7.49 -20.49
C PHE A 361 -16.98 -8.70 -20.63
N GLY A 362 -16.32 -9.13 -19.55
CA GLY A 362 -15.39 -10.25 -19.59
C GLY A 362 -16.05 -11.64 -19.72
N ILE A 363 -17.33 -11.78 -19.40
CA ILE A 363 -18.07 -13.06 -19.41
C ILE A 363 -19.00 -13.17 -20.64
N ALA A 364 -19.42 -12.05 -21.15
CA ALA A 364 -20.38 -12.01 -22.25
C ALA A 364 -19.90 -12.82 -23.47
N THR A 365 -18.63 -12.71 -23.83
CA THR A 365 -18.02 -13.51 -24.92
C THR A 365 -17.99 -15.01 -24.62
N LYS A 366 -17.67 -15.38 -23.36
CA LYS A 366 -17.65 -16.79 -22.93
C LYS A 366 -19.03 -17.44 -23.03
N PHE A 367 -20.07 -16.66 -22.76
CA PHE A 367 -21.45 -17.13 -22.90
C PHE A 367 -21.83 -17.41 -24.37
N GLU A 368 -21.46 -16.52 -25.28
CA GLU A 368 -21.65 -16.72 -26.74
C GLU A 368 -20.90 -17.96 -27.25
N GLU A 369 -19.66 -18.14 -26.83
CA GLU A 369 -18.85 -19.33 -27.17
C GLU A 369 -19.46 -20.62 -26.64
N THR A 370 -19.97 -20.63 -25.42
CA THR A 370 -20.62 -21.80 -24.81
C THR A 370 -21.88 -22.20 -25.61
N MET A 371 -22.67 -21.21 -26.05
CA MET A 371 -23.85 -21.48 -26.86
C MET A 371 -23.50 -21.94 -28.27
N ALA A 372 -22.44 -21.41 -28.87
CA ALA A 372 -22.01 -21.81 -30.21
C ALA A 372 -21.52 -23.27 -30.28
N GLN A 373 -20.98 -23.80 -29.18
CA GLN A 373 -20.45 -25.17 -29.11
C GLN A 373 -21.54 -26.26 -29.05
N LEU A 374 -22.77 -25.92 -28.68
CA LEU A 374 -23.83 -26.92 -28.43
C LEU A 374 -24.51 -27.45 -29.70
N GLY A 375 -24.31 -26.84 -30.85
CA GLY A 375 -24.67 -27.39 -32.18
C GLY A 375 -26.15 -27.63 -32.45
N ASP A 376 -26.96 -27.87 -31.43
CA ASP A 376 -28.41 -28.13 -31.57
C ASP A 376 -29.21 -26.83 -31.62
N ARG A 377 -30.27 -26.79 -32.42
CA ARG A 377 -31.18 -25.64 -32.47
C ARG A 377 -32.42 -25.92 -31.60
N PRO A 378 -32.40 -25.44 -30.31
CA PRO A 378 -33.54 -25.62 -29.45
C PRO A 378 -34.71 -24.75 -29.93
N LYS A 379 -35.92 -25.10 -29.52
CA LYS A 379 -37.11 -24.25 -29.74
C LYS A 379 -37.15 -23.11 -28.70
N VAL A 380 -36.71 -23.38 -27.49
CA VAL A 380 -36.73 -22.46 -26.36
C VAL A 380 -35.39 -22.48 -25.63
N ARG A 381 -34.83 -21.32 -25.32
CA ARG A 381 -33.67 -21.10 -24.43
C ARG A 381 -34.11 -20.39 -23.14
N ILE A 382 -33.93 -21.01 -22.03
CA ILE A 382 -34.17 -20.44 -20.72
C ILE A 382 -32.82 -20.01 -20.13
N ILE A 383 -32.68 -18.73 -19.80
CA ILE A 383 -31.47 -18.17 -19.20
C ILE A 383 -31.78 -17.86 -17.73
N ARG A 384 -31.28 -18.71 -16.82
CA ARG A 384 -31.42 -18.51 -15.39
C ARG A 384 -30.33 -17.56 -14.92
N MET A 385 -30.75 -16.41 -14.39
CA MET A 385 -29.87 -15.34 -13.91
C MET A 385 -30.00 -15.12 -12.39
N ARG A 386 -30.52 -16.11 -11.68
CA ARG A 386 -30.81 -16.02 -10.24
C ARG A 386 -29.56 -15.75 -9.41
N LYS A 387 -28.42 -16.34 -9.80
CA LYS A 387 -27.12 -16.20 -9.13
C LYS A 387 -26.26 -15.07 -9.73
N VAL A 388 -26.84 -14.18 -10.53
CA VAL A 388 -26.17 -13.01 -11.11
C VAL A 388 -26.34 -11.80 -10.19
N PRO A 389 -25.31 -11.37 -9.45
CA PRO A 389 -25.42 -10.26 -8.49
C PRO A 389 -25.50 -8.89 -9.18
N PHE A 390 -24.92 -8.74 -10.36
CA PHE A 390 -25.02 -7.52 -11.18
C PHE A 390 -24.74 -7.81 -12.66
N ILE A 391 -25.24 -6.91 -13.50
CA ILE A 391 -25.00 -6.89 -14.94
C ILE A 391 -24.58 -5.49 -15.35
N ASP A 392 -23.59 -5.38 -16.24
CA ASP A 392 -23.14 -4.09 -16.77
C ASP A 392 -23.81 -3.78 -18.13
N SER A 393 -23.53 -2.59 -18.68
CA SER A 393 -24.07 -2.16 -19.96
C SER A 393 -23.68 -3.09 -21.12
N THR A 394 -22.48 -3.68 -21.07
CA THR A 394 -22.00 -4.62 -22.09
C THR A 394 -22.75 -5.95 -22.00
N GLY A 395 -22.95 -6.44 -20.77
CA GLY A 395 -23.74 -7.64 -20.52
C GLY A 395 -25.21 -7.48 -21.04
N ILE A 396 -25.83 -6.33 -20.76
CA ILE A 396 -27.17 -6.02 -21.30
C ILE A 396 -27.16 -5.98 -22.82
N HIS A 397 -26.18 -5.33 -23.44
CA HIS A 397 -26.05 -5.26 -24.91
C HIS A 397 -25.91 -6.65 -25.50
N ASN A 398 -25.07 -7.52 -24.92
CA ASN A 398 -24.87 -8.88 -25.45
C ASN A 398 -26.10 -9.76 -25.27
N LEU A 399 -26.81 -9.68 -24.12
CA LEU A 399 -28.10 -10.35 -23.97
C LEU A 399 -29.13 -9.86 -24.99
N THR A 400 -29.18 -8.56 -25.25
CA THR A 400 -30.08 -7.99 -26.28
C THR A 400 -29.73 -8.49 -27.68
N SER A 401 -28.43 -8.55 -27.99
CA SER A 401 -27.93 -9.07 -29.26
C SER A 401 -28.27 -10.56 -29.44
N LEU A 402 -28.09 -11.32 -28.36
CA LEU A 402 -28.49 -12.73 -28.30
C LEU A 402 -29.99 -12.91 -28.57
N CYS A 403 -30.84 -12.10 -27.92
CA CYS A 403 -32.28 -12.15 -28.16
C CYS A 403 -32.61 -11.87 -29.63
N LYS A 404 -31.97 -10.88 -30.25
CA LYS A 404 -32.17 -10.56 -31.67
C LYS A 404 -31.70 -11.69 -32.61
N MET A 405 -30.55 -12.31 -32.33
CA MET A 405 -30.05 -13.45 -33.11
C MET A 405 -30.98 -14.66 -32.99
N SER A 406 -31.38 -15.00 -31.79
CA SER A 406 -32.29 -16.11 -31.53
C SER A 406 -33.65 -15.92 -32.16
N GLN A 407 -34.20 -14.71 -32.19
CA GLN A 407 -35.43 -14.38 -32.91
C GLN A 407 -35.30 -14.63 -34.42
N LYS A 408 -34.17 -14.30 -35.05
CA LYS A 408 -33.91 -14.61 -36.46
C LYS A 408 -33.91 -16.12 -36.73
N GLU A 409 -33.43 -16.90 -35.77
CA GLU A 409 -33.40 -18.36 -35.84
C GLU A 409 -34.71 -19.04 -35.38
N LYS A 410 -35.74 -18.25 -35.04
CA LYS A 410 -37.03 -18.70 -34.49
C LYS A 410 -36.91 -19.44 -33.15
N ILE A 411 -35.90 -19.08 -32.35
CA ILE A 411 -35.69 -19.60 -31.00
C ILE A 411 -36.29 -18.59 -30.01
N THR A 412 -37.14 -19.05 -29.10
CA THR A 412 -37.69 -18.22 -28.03
C THR A 412 -36.70 -18.15 -26.85
N ILE A 413 -36.32 -16.95 -26.40
CA ILE A 413 -35.51 -16.76 -25.19
C ILE A 413 -36.40 -16.33 -24.04
N VAL A 414 -36.19 -16.97 -22.89
CA VAL A 414 -36.90 -16.69 -21.65
C VAL A 414 -35.85 -16.41 -20.55
N PRO A 415 -35.56 -15.14 -20.25
CA PRO A 415 -34.73 -14.80 -19.07
C PRO A 415 -35.57 -15.00 -17.80
N VAL A 416 -34.97 -15.69 -16.79
CA VAL A 416 -35.66 -16.05 -15.55
C VAL A 416 -34.93 -15.45 -14.36
N SER A 417 -35.68 -14.88 -13.41
CA SER A 417 -35.21 -14.44 -12.10
C SER A 417 -34.27 -13.20 -12.07
N TYR A 418 -34.49 -12.23 -12.96
CA TYR A 418 -33.89 -10.92 -12.80
C TYR A 418 -34.96 -9.86 -12.58
N THR A 419 -35.19 -9.49 -11.29
CA THR A 419 -36.26 -8.55 -10.89
C THR A 419 -35.98 -7.08 -11.22
N HIS A 420 -34.79 -6.73 -11.70
CA HIS A 420 -34.41 -5.34 -12.00
C HIS A 420 -34.10 -5.03 -13.46
N LEU A 421 -34.21 -6.00 -14.36
CA LEU A 421 -34.20 -5.74 -15.81
C LEU A 421 -35.64 -5.40 -16.27
N THR A 422 -36.05 -4.15 -16.08
CA THR A 422 -37.01 -3.56 -16.97
C THR A 422 -36.33 -3.41 -18.33
N LEU A 423 -36.31 -4.47 -19.13
CA LEU A 423 -36.12 -4.34 -20.57
C LEU A 423 -37.16 -3.32 -21.02
N PRO A 424 -36.79 -2.28 -21.77
CA PRO A 424 -37.80 -1.39 -22.37
C PRO A 424 -38.64 -2.24 -23.29
N THR A 425 -39.80 -2.68 -22.79
CA THR A 425 -40.86 -3.27 -23.60
C THR A 425 -41.49 -2.16 -24.41
N LYS A 426 -40.77 -1.65 -25.41
CA LYS A 426 -41.34 -0.86 -26.49
C LYS A 426 -40.38 -0.90 -27.69
N ALA A 427 -40.60 -1.82 -28.56
CA ALA A 427 -40.62 -1.64 -30.02
C ALA A 427 -41.25 -2.86 -30.66
#